data_f73da0eb26279d939149be3abfedb651
#
_entry.id   f73da0eb26279d939149be3abfedb651
#
_cell.length_a   1.000
_cell.length_b   1.000
_cell.length_c   1.000
_cell.angle_alpha   90.00
_cell.angle_beta   90.00
_cell.angle_gamma   90.00
#
_symmetry.space_group_name_H-M   'P 1'
#
loop_
_entity.id
_entity.type
_entity.pdbx_description
1 polymer ?
#
loop_
_entity_poly.entity_id
_entity_poly.type
_entity_poly.pdbx_seq_one_letter_code
_entity_poly.pdbx_strand_id
1 'polypeptide(L)'
;LTDNDRLQLKGGYFGTDARNYIATRVDMKRMRSYSYNVSRARIWGWDVQGNYQSDYVDWMLSYNRTESMDASSREWLGSGNPDTLISDISIPVGHRGVYAGWRAELSASATHVKKGDPHQAGYTIHSFSLSYKPVSVKGFEASVTLDNAFNKLAMNGKGVPLSGRTVSLYTRYQW
;
A
#
# COMPACT_ATOMS: atom_id res chain seq x y z
N LEU A 1 20.94 -14.77 14.32
CA LEU A 1 21.25 -14.10 13.06
C LEU A 1 22.57 -14.63 12.55
N THR A 2 22.62 -15.06 11.31
CA THR A 2 23.85 -15.47 10.64
C THR A 2 24.59 -14.24 10.11
N ASP A 3 25.88 -14.36 9.75
CA ASP A 3 26.67 -13.23 9.22
C ASP A 3 26.08 -12.62 7.93
N ASN A 4 25.17 -13.31 7.27
CA ASN A 4 24.48 -12.88 6.04
C ASN A 4 23.14 -12.18 6.31
N ASP A 5 22.62 -12.22 7.53
CA ASP A 5 21.33 -11.64 7.85
C ASP A 5 21.43 -10.12 8.00
N ARG A 6 20.57 -9.40 7.30
CA ARG A 6 20.49 -7.93 7.32
C ARG A 6 19.12 -7.48 7.75
N LEU A 7 19.04 -6.76 8.84
CA LEU A 7 17.83 -6.08 9.28
C LEU A 7 18.02 -4.58 9.13
N GLN A 8 17.11 -3.93 8.40
CA GLN A 8 17.04 -2.48 8.27
C GLN A 8 15.70 -2.00 8.78
N LEU A 9 15.71 -1.04 9.68
CA LEU A 9 14.51 -0.39 10.21
C LEU A 9 14.57 1.09 9.89
N LYS A 10 13.47 1.63 9.39
CA LYS A 10 13.26 3.06 9.12
C LYS A 10 11.93 3.46 9.73
N GLY A 11 11.87 4.65 10.28
CA GLY A 11 10.62 5.20 10.78
C GLY A 11 10.67 6.71 10.75
N GLY A 12 9.54 7.32 10.50
CA GLY A 12 9.38 8.75 10.44
C GLY A 12 8.03 9.19 10.98
N TYR A 13 8.02 10.41 11.50
CA TYR A 13 6.81 11.18 11.75
C TYR A 13 6.89 12.45 10.92
N PHE A 14 5.82 12.78 10.24
CA PHE A 14 5.73 14.00 9.47
C PHE A 14 4.51 14.83 9.88
N GLY A 15 4.66 16.15 9.79
CA GLY A 15 3.57 17.09 10.00
C GLY A 15 3.71 18.25 9.03
N THR A 16 2.64 18.60 8.36
CA THR A 16 2.58 19.70 7.39
C THR A 16 1.40 20.61 7.71
N ASP A 17 1.65 21.91 7.72
CA ASP A 17 0.65 22.96 7.81
C ASP A 17 0.58 23.65 6.43
N ALA A 18 -0.46 23.35 5.65
CA ALA A 18 -0.65 23.83 4.30
C ALA A 18 -1.68 24.98 4.25
N ARG A 19 -1.34 26.06 3.52
CA ARG A 19 -2.28 27.15 3.24
C ARG A 19 -2.82 27.01 1.82
N ASN A 20 -4.07 27.47 1.60
CA ASN A 20 -4.75 27.38 0.30
C ASN A 20 -4.77 25.96 -0.26
N TYR A 21 -5.02 24.98 0.61
CA TYR A 21 -5.05 23.58 0.25
C TYR A 21 -6.29 23.23 -0.56
N ILE A 22 -6.12 22.48 -1.65
CA ILE A 22 -7.24 21.99 -2.46
C ILE A 22 -7.61 20.60 -1.98
N ALA A 23 -8.77 20.47 -1.34
CA ALA A 23 -9.33 19.19 -0.96
C ALA A 23 -10.33 18.71 -2.03
N THR A 24 -10.46 17.39 -2.13
CA THR A 24 -11.42 16.76 -3.05
C THR A 24 -12.48 16.03 -2.24
N ARG A 25 -13.73 16.21 -2.63
CA ARG A 25 -14.89 15.50 -2.07
C ARG A 25 -15.57 14.69 -3.17
N VAL A 26 -16.00 13.48 -2.81
CA VAL A 26 -16.76 12.60 -3.72
C VAL A 26 -18.23 12.60 -3.26
N ASP A 27 -19.14 13.04 -4.14
CA ASP A 27 -20.58 12.89 -3.96
C ASP A 27 -20.99 11.53 -4.56
N MET A 28 -21.14 10.53 -3.70
CA MET A 28 -21.51 9.18 -4.12
C MET A 28 -22.91 9.09 -4.71
N LYS A 29 -23.82 9.99 -4.35
CA LYS A 29 -25.19 10.00 -4.90
C LYS A 29 -25.20 10.45 -6.35
N ARG A 30 -24.33 11.41 -6.67
CA ARG A 30 -24.22 11.98 -8.02
C ARG A 30 -23.07 11.42 -8.84
N MET A 31 -22.27 10.51 -8.24
CA MET A 31 -21.06 9.93 -8.84
C MET A 31 -20.11 11.01 -9.40
N ARG A 32 -19.95 12.11 -8.67
CA ARG A 32 -19.11 13.25 -9.05
C ARG A 32 -18.10 13.55 -7.96
N SER A 33 -16.90 13.91 -8.38
CA SER A 33 -15.91 14.51 -7.50
C SER A 33 -15.79 16.00 -7.79
N TYR A 34 -15.65 16.78 -6.74
CA TYR A 34 -15.38 18.21 -6.86
C TYR A 34 -14.27 18.62 -5.89
N SER A 35 -13.47 19.55 -6.34
CA SER A 35 -12.41 20.14 -5.54
C SER A 35 -12.91 21.44 -4.90
N TYR A 36 -12.50 21.68 -3.67
CA TYR A 36 -12.80 22.92 -2.96
C TYR A 36 -11.57 23.44 -2.24
N ASN A 37 -11.51 24.73 -2.03
CA ASN A 37 -10.38 25.36 -1.34
C ASN A 37 -10.58 25.31 0.18
N VAL A 38 -9.52 24.88 0.89
CA VAL A 38 -9.40 24.91 2.35
C VAL A 38 -8.34 25.95 2.69
N SER A 39 -8.69 26.94 3.48
CA SER A 39 -7.80 28.05 3.81
C SER A 39 -6.52 27.57 4.52
N ARG A 40 -6.64 26.57 5.39
CA ARG A 40 -5.52 25.98 6.12
C ARG A 40 -5.79 24.51 6.45
N ALA A 41 -4.93 23.61 6.01
CA ALA A 41 -4.98 22.18 6.31
C ALA A 41 -3.79 21.75 7.16
N ARG A 42 -4.03 20.84 8.12
CA ARG A 42 -2.99 20.11 8.83
C ARG A 42 -3.00 18.67 8.34
N ILE A 43 -1.83 18.18 7.97
CA ILE A 43 -1.60 16.80 7.52
C ILE A 43 -0.50 16.24 8.38
N TRP A 44 -0.70 15.06 8.98
CA TRP A 44 0.32 14.40 9.79
C TRP A 44 0.22 12.90 9.67
N GLY A 45 1.30 12.24 10.02
CA GLY A 45 1.33 10.78 9.95
C GLY A 45 2.65 10.19 10.40
N TRP A 46 2.70 8.88 10.27
CA TRP A 46 3.85 8.04 10.56
C TRP A 46 4.10 7.13 9.38
N ASP A 47 5.35 6.85 9.15
CA ASP A 47 5.80 5.77 8.30
C ASP A 47 6.81 4.92 9.05
N VAL A 48 6.65 3.61 8.97
CA VAL A 48 7.59 2.65 9.54
C VAL A 48 7.81 1.56 8.52
N GLN A 49 9.07 1.25 8.25
CA GLN A 49 9.45 0.18 7.33
C GLN A 49 10.53 -0.67 7.96
N GLY A 50 10.34 -1.99 7.91
CA GLY A 50 11.33 -3.00 8.23
C GLY A 50 11.65 -3.83 6.99
N ASN A 51 12.94 -4.05 6.72
CA ASN A 51 13.40 -4.98 5.69
C ASN A 51 14.32 -5.99 6.37
N TYR A 52 14.03 -7.25 6.23
CA TYR A 52 14.88 -8.34 6.65
C TYR A 52 15.28 -9.17 5.44
N GLN A 53 16.56 -9.43 5.29
CA GLN A 53 17.12 -10.20 4.20
C GLN A 53 18.05 -11.27 4.73
N SER A 54 17.85 -12.49 4.26
CA SER A 54 18.69 -13.65 4.53
C SER A 54 18.78 -14.56 3.31
N ASP A 55 19.53 -15.63 3.40
CA ASP A 55 19.60 -16.65 2.33
C ASP A 55 18.28 -17.43 2.15
N TYR A 56 17.37 -17.36 3.12
CA TYR A 56 16.14 -18.15 3.17
C TYR A 56 14.88 -17.34 2.94
N VAL A 57 14.92 -16.03 3.22
CA VAL A 57 13.75 -15.16 3.12
C VAL A 57 14.15 -13.72 2.95
N ASP A 58 13.46 -13.05 2.07
CA ASP A 58 13.40 -11.60 1.97
C ASP A 58 12.02 -11.17 2.48
N TRP A 59 11.99 -10.33 3.51
CA TRP A 59 10.75 -9.85 4.09
C TRP A 59 10.78 -8.33 4.26
N MET A 60 9.76 -7.68 3.70
CA MET A 60 9.48 -6.27 3.90
C MET A 60 8.16 -6.12 4.65
N LEU A 61 8.18 -5.28 5.69
CA LEU A 61 6.99 -4.84 6.39
C LEU A 61 6.94 -3.31 6.34
N SER A 62 5.83 -2.74 5.89
CA SER A 62 5.63 -1.30 5.81
C SER A 62 4.30 -0.91 6.42
N TYR A 63 4.32 0.02 7.35
CA TYR A 63 3.14 0.64 7.93
C TYR A 63 3.14 2.13 7.64
N ASN A 64 2.01 2.63 7.18
CA ASN A 64 1.79 4.06 6.97
C ASN A 64 0.46 4.48 7.61
N ARG A 65 0.47 5.63 8.28
CA ARG A 65 -0.72 6.33 8.74
C ARG A 65 -0.66 7.77 8.29
N THR A 66 -1.73 8.26 7.68
CA THR A 66 -1.86 9.66 7.27
C THR A 66 -3.24 10.18 7.63
N GLU A 67 -3.27 11.30 8.32
CA GLU A 67 -4.50 12.01 8.68
C GLU A 67 -4.43 13.46 8.20
N SER A 68 -5.59 14.03 7.90
CA SER A 68 -5.69 15.43 7.47
C SER A 68 -6.95 16.10 8.00
N MET A 69 -6.82 17.36 8.43
CA MET A 69 -7.87 18.14 9.02
C MET A 69 -7.83 19.60 8.54
N ASP A 70 -8.99 20.18 8.30
CA ASP A 70 -9.11 21.64 8.14
C ASP A 70 -8.84 22.31 9.48
N ALA A 71 -7.77 23.10 9.54
CA ALA A 71 -7.35 23.75 10.78
C ALA A 71 -8.31 24.86 11.25
N SER A 72 -9.15 25.39 10.34
CA SER A 72 -10.10 26.47 10.64
C SER A 72 -11.43 25.92 11.16
N SER A 73 -11.99 24.93 10.47
CA SER A 73 -13.28 24.32 10.83
C SER A 73 -13.15 23.13 11.78
N ARG A 74 -11.93 22.59 11.95
CA ARG A 74 -11.65 21.33 12.67
C ARG A 74 -12.37 20.11 12.07
N GLU A 75 -12.75 20.19 10.79
CA GLU A 75 -13.32 19.07 10.08
C GLU A 75 -12.23 18.19 9.46
N TRP A 76 -12.44 16.88 9.49
CA TRP A 76 -11.55 15.92 8.81
C TRP A 76 -11.65 16.08 7.30
N LEU A 77 -10.50 16.12 6.61
CA LEU A 77 -10.44 16.29 5.16
C LEU A 77 -10.36 14.94 4.43
N GLY A 78 -9.88 13.90 5.11
CA GLY A 78 -9.79 12.56 4.56
C GLY A 78 -11.04 11.75 4.86
N SER A 79 -11.59 11.09 3.85
CA SER A 79 -12.62 10.05 4.00
C SER A 79 -12.04 8.65 3.83
N GLY A 80 -10.72 8.55 3.66
CA GLY A 80 -10.03 7.30 3.39
C GLY A 80 -9.60 6.54 4.64
N ASN A 81 -9.10 5.36 4.40
CA ASN A 81 -8.53 4.51 5.43
C ASN A 81 -7.16 5.09 5.84
N PRO A 82 -6.98 5.54 7.08
CA PRO A 82 -5.77 6.24 7.49
C PRO A 82 -4.57 5.30 7.61
N ASP A 83 -4.81 4.05 7.94
CA ASP A 83 -3.78 3.05 8.22
C ASP A 83 -3.67 2.05 7.08
N THR A 84 -2.45 1.83 6.61
CA THR A 84 -2.11 0.79 5.65
C THR A 84 -0.91 0.00 6.15
N LEU A 85 -1.04 -1.33 6.16
CA LEU A 85 0.05 -2.25 6.47
C LEU A 85 0.28 -3.14 5.26
N ILE A 86 1.52 -3.20 4.80
CA ILE A 86 1.94 -4.07 3.71
C ILE A 86 3.00 -5.02 4.25
N SER A 87 2.80 -6.31 4.05
CA SER A 87 3.81 -7.34 4.27
C SER A 87 4.11 -8.01 2.94
N ASP A 88 5.37 -8.08 2.58
CA ASP A 88 5.84 -8.70 1.34
C ASP A 88 6.95 -9.69 1.70
N ILE A 89 6.73 -10.97 1.38
CA ILE A 89 7.63 -12.07 1.72
C ILE A 89 8.00 -12.78 0.42
N SER A 90 9.29 -13.04 0.23
CA SER A 90 9.84 -13.83 -0.87
C SER A 90 10.77 -14.89 -0.32
N ILE A 91 10.56 -16.14 -0.73
CA ILE A 91 11.37 -17.29 -0.31
C ILE A 91 11.95 -18.00 -1.55
N PRO A 92 13.20 -18.44 -1.53
CA PRO A 92 13.75 -19.27 -2.58
C PRO A 92 13.10 -20.66 -2.57
N VAL A 93 12.76 -21.16 -3.75
CA VAL A 93 12.19 -22.50 -3.95
C VAL A 93 13.17 -23.36 -4.71
N GLY A 94 13.83 -24.27 -4.02
CA GLY A 94 14.89 -25.11 -4.61
C GLY A 94 16.16 -24.33 -4.94
N HIS A 95 16.98 -24.89 -5.88
CA HIS A 95 18.33 -24.37 -6.13
C HIS A 95 18.52 -23.65 -7.49
N ARG A 96 17.44 -23.34 -8.22
CA ARG A 96 17.51 -22.90 -9.61
C ARG A 96 17.09 -21.46 -9.86
N GLY A 97 17.11 -20.61 -8.83
CA GLY A 97 16.71 -19.21 -8.97
C GLY A 97 15.20 -19.00 -9.08
N VAL A 98 14.41 -19.92 -8.51
CA VAL A 98 12.96 -19.78 -8.39
C VAL A 98 12.62 -19.22 -7.02
N TYR A 99 11.70 -18.25 -6.98
CA TYR A 99 11.24 -17.61 -5.74
C TYR A 99 9.72 -17.61 -5.71
N ALA A 100 9.16 -17.98 -4.55
CA ALA A 100 7.74 -17.82 -4.28
C ALA A 100 7.53 -16.59 -3.40
N GLY A 101 6.56 -15.76 -3.77
CA GLY A 101 6.24 -14.54 -3.05
C GLY A 101 4.80 -14.54 -2.53
N TRP A 102 4.62 -13.91 -1.38
CA TRP A 102 3.32 -13.60 -0.81
C TRP A 102 3.30 -12.16 -0.34
N ARG A 103 2.28 -11.41 -0.77
CA ARG A 103 2.02 -10.04 -0.37
C ARG A 103 0.66 -9.95 0.29
N ALA A 104 0.60 -9.31 1.43
CA ALA A 104 -0.64 -8.91 2.08
C ALA A 104 -0.69 -7.39 2.20
N GLU A 105 -1.80 -6.79 1.79
CA GLU A 105 -2.11 -5.40 1.99
C GLU A 105 -3.35 -5.30 2.88
N LEU A 106 -3.18 -4.71 4.05
CA LEU A 106 -4.25 -4.43 4.99
C LEU A 106 -4.50 -2.93 5.01
N SER A 107 -5.75 -2.55 4.82
CA SER A 107 -6.20 -1.17 4.96
C SER A 107 -7.26 -1.12 6.04
N ALA A 108 -7.04 -0.32 7.08
CA ALA A 108 -8.00 -0.19 8.19
C ALA A 108 -9.28 0.51 7.71
N SER A 109 -10.36 0.33 8.45
CA SER A 109 -11.57 1.13 8.21
C SER A 109 -11.33 2.60 8.53
N ALA A 110 -12.02 3.50 7.84
CA ALA A 110 -11.94 4.93 8.12
C ALA A 110 -12.38 5.23 9.56
N THR A 111 -11.47 5.82 10.35
CA THR A 111 -11.75 6.18 11.76
C THR A 111 -12.41 7.55 11.88
N HIS A 112 -12.08 8.46 10.96
CA HIS A 112 -12.58 9.82 10.95
C HIS A 112 -13.23 10.11 9.59
N VAL A 113 -14.55 10.15 9.61
CA VAL A 113 -15.35 10.40 8.41
C VAL A 113 -16.04 11.74 8.56
N LYS A 114 -15.95 12.58 7.54
CA LYS A 114 -16.70 13.84 7.51
C LYS A 114 -18.20 13.52 7.56
N LYS A 115 -18.96 14.33 8.30
CA LYS A 115 -20.41 14.17 8.40
C LYS A 115 -21.07 14.16 7.02
N GLY A 116 -21.75 13.06 6.72
CA GLY A 116 -22.42 12.84 5.42
C GLY A 116 -21.61 12.12 4.37
N ASP A 117 -20.35 11.82 4.60
CA ASP A 117 -19.56 10.96 3.73
C ASP A 117 -19.74 9.47 4.11
N PRO A 118 -19.67 8.55 3.14
CA PRO A 118 -19.80 7.13 3.42
C PRO A 118 -18.63 6.63 4.26
N HIS A 119 -18.93 5.80 5.24
CA HIS A 119 -17.91 5.09 5.99
C HIS A 119 -17.26 4.03 5.10
N GLN A 120 -15.94 4.05 5.01
CA GLN A 120 -15.19 3.06 4.26
C GLN A 120 -14.76 1.91 5.17
N ALA A 121 -15.16 0.71 4.80
CA ALA A 121 -14.73 -0.51 5.47
C ALA A 121 -13.26 -0.80 5.17
N GLY A 122 -12.57 -1.35 6.16
CA GLY A 122 -11.24 -1.91 5.94
C GLY A 122 -11.26 -3.13 5.04
N TYR A 123 -10.11 -3.45 4.46
CA TYR A 123 -9.95 -4.64 3.63
C TYR A 123 -8.58 -5.27 3.81
N THR A 124 -8.47 -6.53 3.41
CA THR A 124 -7.20 -7.22 3.24
C THR A 124 -7.17 -7.86 1.86
N ILE A 125 -6.09 -7.60 1.13
CA ILE A 125 -5.82 -8.16 -0.19
C ILE A 125 -4.57 -9.04 -0.09
N HIS A 126 -4.65 -10.24 -0.65
CA HIS A 126 -3.54 -11.17 -0.74
C HIS A 126 -3.17 -11.38 -2.20
N SER A 127 -1.88 -11.33 -2.50
CA SER A 127 -1.31 -11.62 -3.81
C SER A 127 -0.20 -12.67 -3.67
N PHE A 128 -0.07 -13.53 -4.67
CA PHE A 128 0.97 -14.55 -4.74
C PHE A 128 1.76 -14.38 -6.01
N SER A 129 3.06 -14.63 -5.94
CA SER A 129 3.94 -14.53 -7.09
C SER A 129 4.87 -15.74 -7.18
N LEU A 130 5.29 -16.04 -8.40
CA LEU A 130 6.35 -16.96 -8.70
C LEU A 130 7.33 -16.25 -9.64
N SER A 131 8.57 -16.13 -9.23
CA SER A 131 9.61 -15.44 -9.98
C SER A 131 10.74 -16.41 -10.34
N TYR A 132 11.33 -16.22 -11.52
CA TYR A 132 12.45 -17.01 -12.01
C TYR A 132 13.60 -16.08 -12.39
N LYS A 133 14.74 -16.24 -11.71
CA LYS A 133 15.98 -15.50 -11.89
C LYS A 133 17.13 -16.50 -12.12
N PRO A 134 17.28 -17.04 -13.33
CA PRO A 134 18.27 -18.09 -13.58
C PRO A 134 19.69 -17.58 -13.36
N VAL A 135 20.49 -18.33 -12.65
CA VAL A 135 21.92 -18.01 -12.41
C VAL A 135 22.71 -18.03 -13.73
N SER A 136 22.29 -18.88 -14.69
CA SER A 136 22.93 -19.04 -15.99
C SER A 136 22.74 -17.87 -16.95
N VAL A 137 21.69 -17.06 -16.75
CA VAL A 137 21.38 -15.90 -17.60
C VAL A 137 21.32 -14.66 -16.71
N LYS A 138 22.48 -14.04 -16.50
CA LYS A 138 22.57 -12.83 -15.68
C LYS A 138 21.67 -11.73 -16.24
N GLY A 139 20.97 -11.03 -15.35
CA GLY A 139 20.10 -9.93 -15.72
C GLY A 139 18.71 -10.34 -16.22
N PHE A 140 18.41 -11.63 -16.39
CA PHE A 140 17.07 -12.09 -16.75
C PHE A 140 16.21 -12.32 -15.52
N GLU A 141 14.97 -11.83 -15.57
CA GLU A 141 13.93 -12.09 -14.59
C GLU A 141 12.60 -12.29 -15.32
N ALA A 142 11.85 -13.31 -14.91
CA ALA A 142 10.47 -13.50 -15.31
C ALA A 142 9.62 -13.74 -14.05
N SER A 143 8.42 -13.19 -13.99
CA SER A 143 7.49 -13.43 -12.87
C SER A 143 6.06 -13.50 -13.32
N VAL A 144 5.28 -14.34 -12.63
CA VAL A 144 3.83 -14.41 -12.72
C VAL A 144 3.28 -14.01 -11.36
N THR A 145 2.32 -13.10 -11.35
CA THR A 145 1.66 -12.63 -10.13
C THR A 145 0.16 -12.84 -10.23
N LEU A 146 -0.43 -13.42 -9.20
CA LEU A 146 -1.87 -13.52 -8.99
C LEU A 146 -2.24 -12.44 -7.96
N ASP A 147 -2.69 -11.29 -8.42
CA ASP A 147 -3.14 -10.19 -7.58
C ASP A 147 -4.58 -10.42 -7.11
N ASN A 148 -4.85 -9.94 -5.87
CA ASN A 148 -6.14 -10.10 -5.23
C ASN A 148 -6.68 -11.55 -5.36
N ALA A 149 -5.86 -12.52 -4.94
CA ALA A 149 -6.08 -13.94 -5.17
C ALA A 149 -7.46 -14.44 -4.70
N PHE A 150 -8.01 -13.84 -3.66
CA PHE A 150 -9.33 -14.18 -3.11
C PHE A 150 -10.48 -13.36 -3.70
N ASN A 151 -10.20 -12.55 -4.75
CA ASN A 151 -11.18 -11.70 -5.43
C ASN A 151 -11.99 -10.82 -4.46
N LYS A 152 -11.28 -10.22 -3.48
CA LYS A 152 -11.90 -9.33 -2.50
C LYS A 152 -12.43 -8.07 -3.18
N LEU A 153 -13.71 -7.82 -3.04
CA LEU A 153 -14.30 -6.54 -3.45
C LEU A 153 -14.00 -5.51 -2.37
N ALA A 154 -13.26 -4.47 -2.75
CA ALA A 154 -12.89 -3.38 -1.88
C ALA A 154 -12.90 -2.06 -2.66
N MET A 155 -12.96 -0.97 -1.93
CA MET A 155 -12.89 0.38 -2.47
C MET A 155 -11.74 1.12 -1.78
N ASN A 156 -11.01 1.92 -2.54
CA ASN A 156 -10.01 2.81 -1.95
C ASN A 156 -10.67 3.97 -1.21
N GLY A 157 -9.86 4.79 -0.51
CA GLY A 157 -10.30 5.96 0.25
C GLY A 157 -11.11 7.01 -0.52
N LYS A 158 -11.18 6.89 -1.83
CA LYS A 158 -11.95 7.79 -2.71
C LYS A 158 -13.22 7.12 -3.27
N GLY A 159 -13.57 5.93 -2.79
CA GLY A 159 -14.73 5.18 -3.27
C GLY A 159 -14.55 4.57 -4.65
N VAL A 160 -13.32 4.48 -5.16
CA VAL A 160 -13.02 3.81 -6.42
C VAL A 160 -12.84 2.32 -6.15
N PRO A 161 -13.55 1.43 -6.87
CA PRO A 161 -13.35 -0.01 -6.73
C PRO A 161 -11.89 -0.38 -7.04
N LEU A 162 -11.33 -1.24 -6.21
CA LEU A 162 -10.05 -1.88 -6.50
C LEU A 162 -10.24 -2.96 -7.55
N SER A 163 -9.16 -3.27 -8.28
CA SER A 163 -9.18 -4.35 -9.26
C SER A 163 -9.52 -5.67 -8.58
N GLY A 164 -10.38 -6.45 -9.21
CA GLY A 164 -10.62 -7.83 -8.83
C GLY A 164 -9.38 -8.70 -9.04
N ARG A 165 -9.54 -10.01 -8.99
CA ARG A 165 -8.45 -10.95 -9.27
C ARG A 165 -7.87 -10.71 -10.66
N THR A 166 -6.55 -10.56 -10.72
CA THR A 166 -5.78 -10.35 -11.96
C THR A 166 -4.57 -11.26 -11.99
N VAL A 167 -4.19 -11.71 -13.17
CA VAL A 167 -2.94 -12.41 -13.42
C VAL A 167 -2.07 -11.53 -14.29
N SER A 168 -0.86 -11.27 -13.84
CA SER A 168 0.13 -10.46 -14.55
C SER A 168 1.37 -11.28 -14.85
N LEU A 169 1.94 -11.11 -16.05
CA LEU A 169 3.22 -11.66 -16.46
C LEU A 169 4.19 -10.49 -16.64
N TYR A 170 5.34 -10.59 -16.02
CA TYR A 170 6.43 -9.62 -16.14
C TYR A 170 7.69 -10.31 -16.59
N THR A 171 8.41 -9.68 -17.52
CA THR A 171 9.75 -10.13 -17.94
C THR A 171 10.68 -8.92 -17.99
N ARG A 172 11.92 -9.11 -17.54
CA ARG A 172 12.96 -8.09 -17.55
C ARG A 172 14.27 -8.73 -18.01
N TYR A 173 15.02 -8.00 -18.82
CA TYR A 173 16.40 -8.31 -19.13
C TYR A 173 17.27 -7.06 -18.97
N GLN A 174 18.39 -7.23 -18.28
CA GLN A 174 19.34 -6.14 -18.01
C GLN A 174 20.72 -6.61 -18.48
N TRP A 175 21.23 -6.03 -19.58
CA TRP A 175 22.56 -6.31 -20.14
C TRP A 175 23.65 -5.50 -19.47
#